data_179a6cf04c01d3bc0d1e39bfa079248d
#
_entry.id   179a6cf04c01d3bc0d1e39bfa079248d
#
_cell.length_a   1.000
_cell.length_b   1.000
_cell.length_c   1.000
_cell.angle_alpha   90.00
_cell.angle_beta   90.00
_cell.angle_gamma   90.00
#
_symmetry.space_group_name_H-M   'P 1'
#
loop_
_entity.id
_entity.type
_entity.pdbx_description
1 polymer ?
#
loop_
_entity_poly.entity_id
_entity_poly.type
_entity_poly.pdbx_seq_one_letter_code
_entity_poly.pdbx_strand_id
1 'polypeptide(L)'
;MTLRLPGVLGHLAFSLCIVLPVFADANAQTLEDALTAAYLNNPTLLGQRAKVRATDEQVPQALSNWRPDIEITGSAGLEGITNTNASTTGTNRGQHREPKSIGLTLTQPLFRGGRTFAATREAENTVRAERARLQETEQDILLSAAKAFLDVFRDEAVLKLNINNEQVLTRQLEATRDRYEVGEITRTDVHQAEARLAGARADRIEAEGGLEASRAAYLNVVGMPAARNLKAPDLPSASPASQEKAIKAAAVDNPAVISAEFDRKALSDNVDEVRGELLPSLSFSTGVSRK
;
A
#
# COMPACT_ATOMS: atom_id res chain seq x y z
N MET A 1 13.37 -35.74 -59.08
CA MET A 1 13.89 -34.41 -58.78
C MET A 1 13.91 -34.31 -57.27
N THR A 2 15.05 -34.66 -56.72
CA THR A 2 15.28 -34.91 -55.27
C THR A 2 15.82 -33.64 -54.61
N LEU A 3 15.05 -33.03 -53.67
CA LEU A 3 15.52 -31.90 -52.86
C LEU A 3 16.02 -32.41 -51.52
N ARG A 4 17.32 -32.27 -51.31
CA ARG A 4 18.02 -32.55 -50.04
C ARG A 4 17.87 -31.31 -49.11
N LEU A 5 17.40 -31.54 -47.88
CA LEU A 5 17.49 -30.59 -46.78
C LEU A 5 18.78 -30.86 -45.96
N PRO A 6 19.57 -29.84 -45.61
CA PRO A 6 20.68 -30.00 -44.69
C PRO A 6 20.21 -29.90 -43.23
N GLY A 7 20.66 -30.85 -42.42
CA GLY A 7 20.43 -30.86 -40.99
C GLY A 7 21.25 -29.78 -40.29
N VAL A 8 20.59 -29.04 -39.37
CA VAL A 8 21.23 -28.13 -38.41
C VAL A 8 21.24 -28.81 -37.05
N LEU A 9 22.42 -29.33 -36.67
CA LEU A 9 22.70 -29.72 -35.27
C LEU A 9 22.80 -28.44 -34.41
N GLY A 10 21.78 -28.13 -33.67
CA GLY A 10 21.82 -27.10 -32.64
C GLY A 10 22.46 -27.64 -31.37
N HIS A 11 23.63 -27.15 -31.02
CA HIS A 11 24.26 -27.38 -29.72
C HIS A 11 23.45 -26.63 -28.62
N LEU A 12 22.72 -27.39 -27.79
CA LEU A 12 22.16 -26.92 -26.53
C LEU A 12 23.32 -26.72 -25.53
N ALA A 13 23.82 -25.48 -25.45
CA ALA A 13 24.68 -25.06 -24.36
C ALA A 13 23.83 -24.90 -23.09
N PHE A 14 23.89 -25.90 -22.22
CA PHE A 14 23.29 -25.86 -20.88
C PHE A 14 24.13 -24.91 -20.01
N SER A 15 23.72 -23.63 -19.95
CA SER A 15 24.36 -22.63 -19.07
C SER A 15 23.98 -22.93 -17.63
N LEU A 16 24.90 -23.60 -16.92
CA LEU A 16 24.82 -23.83 -15.47
C LEU A 16 25.02 -22.49 -14.75
N CYS A 17 23.93 -21.80 -14.43
CA CYS A 17 23.95 -20.66 -13.52
C CYS A 17 24.32 -21.15 -12.12
N ILE A 18 25.60 -21.06 -11.76
CA ILE A 18 26.07 -21.20 -10.38
C ILE A 18 25.53 -19.98 -9.62
N VAL A 19 24.43 -20.18 -8.90
CA VAL A 19 23.94 -19.22 -7.90
C VAL A 19 24.92 -19.32 -6.71
N LEU A 20 25.93 -18.45 -6.71
CA LEU A 20 26.77 -18.23 -5.52
C LEU A 20 25.85 -17.71 -4.42
N PRO A 21 25.80 -18.37 -3.23
CA PRO A 21 25.14 -17.77 -2.09
C PRO A 21 25.90 -16.47 -1.75
N VAL A 22 25.25 -15.34 -1.92
CA VAL A 22 25.70 -14.07 -1.35
C VAL A 22 25.66 -14.30 0.17
N PHE A 23 26.80 -14.60 0.78
CA PHE A 23 26.97 -14.46 2.22
C PHE A 23 26.78 -12.98 2.52
N ALA A 24 25.54 -12.61 2.87
CA ALA A 24 25.28 -11.32 3.47
C ALA A 24 26.17 -11.25 4.71
N ASP A 25 27.09 -10.29 4.73
CA ASP A 25 27.91 -9.99 5.88
C ASP A 25 27.01 -9.94 7.11
N ALA A 26 27.38 -10.69 8.14
CA ALA A 26 26.67 -10.75 9.41
C ALA A 26 26.91 -9.45 10.22
N ASN A 27 26.75 -8.32 9.56
CA ASN A 27 26.72 -7.01 10.20
C ASN A 27 25.47 -6.95 11.08
N ALA A 28 25.61 -6.47 12.30
CA ALA A 28 24.48 -6.25 13.18
C ALA A 28 23.49 -5.31 12.50
N GLN A 29 22.23 -5.73 12.35
CA GLN A 29 21.18 -4.93 11.72
C GLN A 29 20.91 -3.69 12.57
N THR A 30 20.97 -2.53 11.95
CA THR A 30 20.67 -1.25 12.59
C THR A 30 19.20 -0.89 12.45
N LEU A 31 18.72 0.05 13.27
CA LEU A 31 17.39 0.63 13.12
C LEU A 31 17.22 1.28 11.74
N GLU A 32 18.25 1.95 11.23
CA GLU A 32 18.22 2.60 9.92
C GLU A 32 18.03 1.59 8.77
N ASP A 33 18.68 0.43 8.86
CA ASP A 33 18.50 -0.66 7.89
C ASP A 33 17.05 -1.17 7.90
N ALA A 34 16.48 -1.34 9.10
CA ALA A 34 15.10 -1.78 9.27
C ALA A 34 14.09 -0.76 8.72
N LEU A 35 14.29 0.53 8.98
CA LEU A 35 13.46 1.61 8.46
C LEU A 35 13.56 1.71 6.93
N THR A 36 14.77 1.59 6.38
CA THR A 36 14.99 1.58 4.93
C THR A 36 14.30 0.40 4.27
N ALA A 37 14.41 -0.77 4.87
CA ALA A 37 13.74 -1.98 4.36
C ALA A 37 12.21 -1.84 4.40
N ALA A 38 11.64 -1.33 5.49
CA ALA A 38 10.21 -1.06 5.60
C ALA A 38 9.74 -0.04 4.54
N TYR A 39 10.49 1.03 4.34
CA TYR A 39 10.18 2.05 3.33
C TYR A 39 10.14 1.51 1.89
N LEU A 40 11.02 0.55 1.58
CA LEU A 40 11.12 -0.03 0.24
C LEU A 40 10.14 -1.19 0.01
N ASN A 41 9.88 -2.01 1.03
CA ASN A 41 9.22 -3.30 0.85
C ASN A 41 7.81 -3.39 1.46
N ASN A 42 7.39 -2.41 2.29
CA ASN A 42 6.09 -2.50 2.96
C ASN A 42 4.93 -2.43 1.95
N PRO A 43 4.03 -3.44 1.90
CA PRO A 43 2.95 -3.49 0.91
C PRO A 43 1.96 -2.33 1.04
N THR A 44 1.68 -1.87 2.27
CA THR A 44 0.76 -0.75 2.53
C THR A 44 1.29 0.54 1.91
N LEU A 45 2.59 0.79 2.07
CA LEU A 45 3.24 1.97 1.49
C LEU A 45 3.29 1.91 -0.04
N LEU A 46 3.59 0.72 -0.60
CA LEU A 46 3.56 0.51 -2.05
C LEU A 46 2.13 0.72 -2.61
N GLY A 47 1.11 0.25 -1.88
CA GLY A 47 -0.31 0.47 -2.22
C GLY A 47 -0.67 1.96 -2.19
N GLN A 48 -0.25 2.70 -1.16
CA GLN A 48 -0.53 4.13 -1.05
C GLN A 48 0.18 4.94 -2.17
N ARG A 49 1.42 4.58 -2.51
CA ARG A 49 2.13 5.17 -3.67
C ARG A 49 1.41 4.90 -5.00
N ALA A 50 0.85 3.70 -5.17
CA ALA A 50 0.04 3.38 -6.35
C ALA A 50 -1.26 4.22 -6.38
N LYS A 51 -1.88 4.44 -5.22
CA LYS A 51 -3.07 5.30 -5.10
C LYS A 51 -2.77 6.75 -5.45
N VAL A 52 -1.64 7.32 -5.00
CA VAL A 52 -1.21 8.67 -5.40
C VAL A 52 -1.08 8.75 -6.92
N ARG A 53 -0.41 7.77 -7.57
CA ARG A 53 -0.30 7.76 -9.04
C ARG A 53 -1.66 7.70 -9.73
N ALA A 54 -2.60 6.89 -9.22
CA ALA A 54 -3.96 6.84 -9.75
C ALA A 54 -4.71 8.16 -9.57
N THR A 55 -4.50 8.85 -8.46
CA THR A 55 -5.09 10.17 -8.20
C THR A 55 -4.44 11.26 -9.05
N ASP A 56 -3.13 11.20 -9.31
CA ASP A 56 -2.43 12.12 -10.22
C ASP A 56 -3.06 12.14 -11.62
N GLU A 57 -3.61 11.02 -12.10
CA GLU A 57 -4.30 10.92 -13.40
C GLU A 57 -5.67 11.63 -13.44
N GLN A 58 -6.21 12.05 -12.29
CA GLN A 58 -7.45 12.85 -12.28
C GLN A 58 -7.24 14.25 -12.87
N VAL A 59 -6.03 14.81 -12.79
CA VAL A 59 -5.72 16.12 -13.38
C VAL A 59 -5.77 16.06 -14.92
N PRO A 60 -5.08 15.13 -15.62
CA PRO A 60 -5.26 14.93 -17.06
C PRO A 60 -6.71 14.63 -17.45
N GLN A 61 -7.47 13.88 -16.63
CA GLN A 61 -8.88 13.60 -16.86
C GLN A 61 -9.71 14.91 -16.81
N ALA A 62 -9.52 15.76 -15.78
CA ALA A 62 -10.19 17.05 -15.69
C ALA A 62 -9.84 17.96 -16.89
N LEU A 63 -8.59 17.98 -17.31
CA LEU A 63 -8.11 18.71 -18.48
C LEU A 63 -8.67 18.16 -19.79
N SER A 64 -9.03 16.88 -19.87
CA SER A 64 -9.61 16.28 -21.08
C SER A 64 -10.94 16.92 -21.47
N ASN A 65 -11.65 17.52 -20.53
CA ASN A 65 -12.87 18.29 -20.79
C ASN A 65 -12.69 19.51 -21.73
N TRP A 66 -11.45 19.93 -21.99
CA TRP A 66 -11.12 20.95 -22.99
C TRP A 66 -10.82 20.35 -24.38
N ARG A 67 -10.60 19.04 -24.46
CA ARG A 67 -10.19 18.39 -25.69
C ARG A 67 -11.40 18.09 -26.59
N PRO A 68 -11.21 18.04 -27.91
CA PRO A 68 -12.24 17.59 -28.81
C PRO A 68 -12.58 16.12 -28.56
N ASP A 69 -13.86 15.80 -28.59
CA ASP A 69 -14.39 14.44 -28.55
C ASP A 69 -14.73 13.98 -29.97
N ILE A 70 -14.27 12.79 -30.33
CA ILE A 70 -14.52 12.18 -31.66
C ILE A 70 -15.31 10.90 -31.43
N GLU A 71 -16.53 10.88 -31.91
CA GLU A 71 -17.43 9.74 -31.79
C GLU A 71 -17.70 9.12 -33.16
N ILE A 72 -17.54 7.80 -33.26
CA ILE A 72 -17.91 7.03 -34.43
C ILE A 72 -19.14 6.20 -34.05
N THR A 73 -20.25 6.41 -34.77
CA THR A 73 -21.49 5.68 -34.55
C THR A 73 -21.79 4.78 -35.75
N GLY A 74 -22.20 3.55 -35.51
CA GLY A 74 -22.66 2.63 -36.55
C GLY A 74 -23.97 1.97 -36.11
N SER A 75 -24.97 1.94 -36.98
CA SER A 75 -26.19 1.19 -36.74
C SER A 75 -26.59 0.37 -37.96
N ALA A 76 -27.12 -0.83 -37.70
CA ALA A 76 -27.76 -1.68 -38.70
C ALA A 76 -29.03 -2.27 -38.08
N GLY A 77 -30.12 -2.26 -38.81
CA GLY A 77 -31.40 -2.72 -38.33
C GLY A 77 -32.27 -3.32 -39.39
N LEU A 78 -33.33 -4.01 -39.00
CA LEU A 78 -34.41 -4.47 -39.84
C LEU A 78 -35.66 -3.73 -39.44
N GLU A 79 -36.28 -2.99 -40.34
CA GLU A 79 -37.47 -2.22 -40.11
C GLU A 79 -38.60 -2.74 -40.98
N GLY A 80 -39.70 -3.15 -40.35
CA GLY A 80 -40.96 -3.50 -41.02
C GLY A 80 -41.96 -2.34 -40.93
N ILE A 81 -42.24 -1.67 -42.02
CA ILE A 81 -43.24 -0.57 -42.06
C ILE A 81 -44.56 -1.14 -42.58
N THR A 82 -45.58 -1.24 -41.75
CA THR A 82 -46.96 -1.54 -42.12
C THR A 82 -47.77 -0.28 -42.16
N ASN A 83 -48.03 0.25 -43.33
CA ASN A 83 -48.91 1.44 -43.49
C ASN A 83 -50.39 0.99 -43.44
N THR A 84 -51.07 1.31 -42.35
CA THR A 84 -52.51 1.11 -42.16
C THR A 84 -53.29 2.40 -42.50
N ASN A 85 -52.90 3.15 -43.50
CA ASN A 85 -53.75 4.25 -43.99
C ASN A 85 -54.93 3.62 -44.77
N ALA A 86 -56.11 3.73 -44.15
CA ALA A 86 -57.37 3.41 -44.73
C ALA A 86 -57.70 4.34 -45.91
N SER A 87 -57.05 4.12 -47.04
CA SER A 87 -57.49 4.56 -48.36
C SER A 87 -58.12 3.35 -49.05
N THR A 88 -59.31 3.53 -49.58
CA THR A 88 -60.31 2.61 -50.10
C THR A 88 -59.85 1.65 -51.25
N THR A 89 -58.56 1.39 -51.39
CA THR A 89 -58.04 0.43 -52.36
C THR A 89 -56.97 -0.44 -51.72
N GLY A 90 -57.39 -1.59 -51.24
CA GLY A 90 -56.61 -2.50 -50.39
C GLY A 90 -55.38 -3.09 -51.07
N THR A 91 -54.22 -2.53 -50.89
CA THR A 91 -52.93 -3.23 -50.99
C THR A 91 -52.07 -2.86 -49.78
N ASN A 92 -52.16 -3.72 -48.78
CA ASN A 92 -51.30 -3.68 -47.60
C ASN A 92 -49.91 -4.13 -48.03
N ARG A 93 -49.04 -3.18 -48.47
CA ARG A 93 -47.63 -3.49 -48.80
C ARG A 93 -46.76 -3.23 -47.58
N GLY A 94 -46.47 -4.29 -46.86
CA GLY A 94 -45.36 -4.29 -45.89
C GLY A 94 -44.04 -4.02 -46.64
N GLN A 95 -43.39 -2.95 -46.29
CA GLN A 95 -42.00 -2.68 -46.77
C GLN A 95 -41.00 -3.12 -45.70
N HIS A 96 -40.10 -4.02 -46.08
CA HIS A 96 -38.92 -4.34 -45.29
C HIS A 96 -37.81 -3.39 -45.70
N ARG A 97 -37.27 -2.68 -44.71
CA ARG A 97 -36.10 -1.83 -44.89
C ARG A 97 -34.95 -2.38 -44.03
N GLU A 98 -33.75 -2.29 -44.57
CA GLU A 98 -32.50 -2.55 -43.83
C GLU A 98 -31.75 -1.23 -43.65
N PRO A 99 -32.15 -0.40 -42.69
CA PRO A 99 -31.41 0.85 -42.45
C PRO A 99 -30.01 0.54 -41.93
N LYS A 100 -29.03 1.11 -42.60
CA LYS A 100 -27.61 1.07 -42.21
C LYS A 100 -27.11 2.49 -42.16
N SER A 101 -26.52 2.89 -41.04
CA SER A 101 -25.88 4.19 -40.96
C SER A 101 -24.51 4.11 -40.30
N ILE A 102 -23.61 4.94 -40.80
CA ILE A 102 -22.33 5.21 -40.19
C ILE A 102 -22.19 6.72 -40.07
N GLY A 103 -21.77 7.17 -38.87
CA GLY A 103 -21.57 8.57 -38.54
C GLY A 103 -20.24 8.81 -37.86
N LEU A 104 -19.62 9.94 -38.15
CA LEU A 104 -18.47 10.49 -37.46
C LEU A 104 -18.87 11.88 -36.96
N THR A 105 -18.76 12.11 -35.66
CA THR A 105 -19.07 13.41 -35.01
C THR A 105 -17.84 13.88 -34.24
N LEU A 106 -17.46 15.14 -34.45
CA LEU A 106 -16.44 15.84 -33.69
C LEU A 106 -17.15 16.92 -32.85
N THR A 107 -16.96 16.90 -31.55
CA THR A 107 -17.50 17.91 -30.63
C THR A 107 -16.37 18.59 -29.86
N GLN A 108 -16.25 19.90 -30.00
CA GLN A 108 -15.27 20.73 -29.30
C GLN A 108 -15.97 21.64 -28.29
N PRO A 109 -15.80 21.44 -26.98
CA PRO A 109 -16.25 22.41 -25.98
C PRO A 109 -15.47 23.74 -26.12
N LEU A 110 -16.16 24.86 -26.25
CA LEU A 110 -15.54 26.18 -26.33
C LEU A 110 -15.67 26.93 -25.00
N PHE A 111 -16.81 26.76 -24.32
CA PHE A 111 -17.05 27.32 -22.99
C PHE A 111 -18.01 26.44 -22.21
N ARG A 112 -17.70 26.20 -20.93
CA ARG A 112 -18.48 25.32 -20.04
C ARG A 112 -18.80 25.98 -18.71
N GLY A 113 -19.07 27.31 -18.72
CA GLY A 113 -19.41 28.04 -17.49
C GLY A 113 -18.30 28.06 -16.44
N GLY A 114 -17.01 27.89 -16.83
CA GLY A 114 -15.90 27.84 -15.89
C GLY A 114 -15.71 26.47 -15.20
N ARG A 115 -16.60 25.48 -15.43
CA ARG A 115 -16.57 24.16 -14.77
C ARG A 115 -15.24 23.44 -14.94
N THR A 116 -14.67 23.44 -16.15
CA THR A 116 -13.41 22.75 -16.39
C THR A 116 -12.24 23.33 -15.59
N PHE A 117 -12.21 24.64 -15.35
CA PHE A 117 -11.21 25.27 -14.48
C PHE A 117 -11.41 24.86 -13.02
N ALA A 118 -12.66 24.84 -12.55
CA ALA A 118 -12.99 24.42 -11.20
C ALA A 118 -12.66 22.94 -10.98
N ALA A 119 -13.06 22.06 -11.89
CA ALA A 119 -12.74 20.63 -11.86
C ALA A 119 -11.20 20.36 -11.88
N THR A 120 -10.44 21.16 -12.65
CA THR A 120 -8.98 21.03 -12.66
C THR A 120 -8.38 21.43 -11.30
N ARG A 121 -8.84 22.53 -10.68
CA ARG A 121 -8.38 22.92 -9.34
C ARG A 121 -8.79 21.92 -8.27
N GLU A 122 -10.00 21.36 -8.35
CA GLU A 122 -10.47 20.29 -7.49
C GLU A 122 -9.54 19.06 -7.58
N ALA A 123 -9.25 18.60 -8.81
CA ALA A 123 -8.32 17.48 -9.04
C ALA A 123 -6.93 17.78 -8.50
N GLU A 124 -6.36 18.98 -8.72
CA GLU A 124 -5.07 19.38 -8.18
C GLU A 124 -5.06 19.38 -6.65
N ASN A 125 -6.11 19.91 -6.00
CA ASN A 125 -6.19 19.91 -4.55
C ASN A 125 -6.38 18.49 -3.99
N THR A 126 -7.13 17.63 -4.68
CA THR A 126 -7.27 16.20 -4.34
C THR A 126 -5.92 15.49 -4.41
N VAL A 127 -5.11 15.74 -5.45
CA VAL A 127 -3.75 15.21 -5.56
C VAL A 127 -2.87 15.67 -4.39
N ARG A 128 -2.95 16.96 -4.01
CA ARG A 128 -2.18 17.49 -2.88
C ARG A 128 -2.61 16.84 -1.55
N ALA A 129 -3.91 16.63 -1.34
CA ALA A 129 -4.44 15.92 -0.19
C ALA A 129 -3.92 14.48 -0.14
N GLU A 130 -3.93 13.76 -1.28
CA GLU A 130 -3.46 12.38 -1.33
C GLU A 130 -1.94 12.25 -1.12
N ARG A 131 -1.16 13.23 -1.55
CA ARG A 131 0.28 13.30 -1.25
C ARG A 131 0.55 13.52 0.24
N ALA A 132 -0.26 14.34 0.91
CA ALA A 132 -0.18 14.50 2.36
C ALA A 132 -0.54 13.20 3.09
N ARG A 133 -1.57 12.46 2.63
CA ARG A 133 -1.91 11.12 3.17
C ARG A 133 -0.80 10.09 2.94
N LEU A 134 -0.09 10.17 1.82
CA LEU A 134 1.10 9.34 1.62
C LEU A 134 2.15 9.62 2.70
N GLN A 135 2.41 10.89 2.98
CA GLN A 135 3.37 11.29 4.03
C GLN A 135 2.92 10.82 5.43
N GLU A 136 1.61 10.87 5.73
CA GLU A 136 1.05 10.31 6.97
C GLU A 136 1.30 8.79 7.05
N THR A 137 0.99 8.06 5.97
CA THR A 137 1.24 6.62 5.89
C THR A 137 2.74 6.28 6.04
N GLU A 138 3.62 7.08 5.45
CA GLU A 138 5.08 6.93 5.62
C GLU A 138 5.49 7.06 7.09
N GLN A 139 4.99 8.07 7.79
CA GLN A 139 5.28 8.27 9.22
C GLN A 139 4.75 7.10 10.06
N ASP A 140 3.54 6.62 9.81
CA ASP A 140 2.92 5.52 10.55
C ASP A 140 3.67 4.20 10.35
N ILE A 141 4.07 3.90 9.13
CA ILE A 141 4.83 2.68 8.81
C ILE A 141 6.23 2.74 9.42
N LEU A 142 6.92 3.88 9.32
CA LEU A 142 8.24 4.05 9.93
C LEU A 142 8.17 3.96 11.45
N LEU A 143 7.15 4.54 12.09
CA LEU A 143 6.93 4.41 13.52
C LEU A 143 6.65 2.95 13.91
N SER A 144 5.83 2.25 13.14
CA SER A 144 5.51 0.84 13.37
C SER A 144 6.75 -0.04 13.20
N ALA A 145 7.59 0.24 12.20
CA ALA A 145 8.85 -0.47 12.00
C ALA A 145 9.84 -0.23 13.14
N ALA A 146 9.95 1.02 13.62
CA ALA A 146 10.78 1.34 14.78
C ALA A 146 10.30 0.62 16.05
N LYS A 147 8.99 0.59 16.31
CA LYS A 147 8.41 -0.16 17.42
C LYS A 147 8.70 -1.65 17.31
N ALA A 148 8.45 -2.25 16.15
CA ALA A 148 8.70 -3.67 15.92
C ALA A 148 10.19 -4.03 16.12
N PHE A 149 11.11 -3.17 15.66
CA PHE A 149 12.55 -3.34 15.88
C PHE A 149 12.90 -3.33 17.39
N LEU A 150 12.38 -2.34 18.12
CA LEU A 150 12.62 -2.19 19.56
C LEU A 150 12.01 -3.33 20.38
N ASP A 151 10.84 -3.84 19.95
CA ASP A 151 10.21 -4.99 20.60
C ASP A 151 11.06 -6.26 20.47
N VAL A 152 11.57 -6.56 19.25
CA VAL A 152 12.50 -7.69 19.06
C VAL A 152 13.78 -7.51 19.89
N PHE A 153 14.37 -6.32 19.88
CA PHE A 153 15.55 -6.00 20.66
C PHE A 153 15.34 -6.21 22.17
N ARG A 154 14.20 -5.73 22.70
CA ARG A 154 13.80 -5.92 24.09
C ARG A 154 13.60 -7.41 24.42
N ASP A 155 12.87 -8.14 23.58
CA ASP A 155 12.49 -9.54 23.84
C ASP A 155 13.70 -10.47 23.74
N GLU A 156 14.69 -10.17 22.88
CA GLU A 156 15.99 -10.85 22.89
C GLU A 156 16.75 -10.66 24.22
N ALA A 157 16.72 -9.44 24.75
CA ALA A 157 17.35 -9.15 26.04
C ALA A 157 16.62 -9.85 27.20
N VAL A 158 15.28 -9.86 27.17
CA VAL A 158 14.45 -10.56 28.17
C VAL A 158 14.71 -12.07 28.14
N LEU A 159 14.74 -12.67 26.95
CA LEU A 159 15.06 -14.10 26.81
C LEU A 159 16.45 -14.42 27.34
N LYS A 160 17.46 -13.60 27.04
CA LYS A 160 18.83 -13.78 27.57
C LYS A 160 18.87 -13.71 29.08
N LEU A 161 18.12 -12.81 29.70
CA LEU A 161 18.00 -12.71 31.15
C LEU A 161 17.36 -13.97 31.74
N ASN A 162 16.26 -14.46 31.15
CA ASN A 162 15.57 -15.66 31.63
C ASN A 162 16.42 -16.94 31.50
N ILE A 163 17.18 -17.07 30.40
CA ILE A 163 18.15 -18.17 30.24
C ILE A 163 19.21 -18.13 31.36
N ASN A 164 19.76 -16.94 31.65
CA ASN A 164 20.73 -16.78 32.72
C ASN A 164 20.12 -17.09 34.09
N ASN A 165 18.89 -16.63 34.36
CA ASN A 165 18.16 -16.91 35.60
C ASN A 165 17.93 -18.43 35.79
N GLU A 166 17.50 -19.16 34.75
CA GLU A 166 17.34 -20.61 34.79
C GLU A 166 18.68 -21.30 35.12
N GLN A 167 19.77 -20.85 34.50
CA GLN A 167 21.12 -21.42 34.79
C GLN A 167 21.54 -21.18 36.23
N VAL A 168 21.29 -20.02 36.79
CA VAL A 168 21.60 -19.70 38.20
C VAL A 168 20.76 -20.56 39.13
N LEU A 169 19.47 -20.71 38.90
CA LEU A 169 18.58 -21.52 39.75
C LEU A 169 18.86 -23.02 39.60
N THR A 170 19.35 -23.46 38.44
CA THR A 170 19.83 -24.86 38.27
C THR A 170 21.02 -25.15 39.19
N ARG A 171 22.02 -24.27 39.18
CA ARG A 171 23.19 -24.40 40.10
C ARG A 171 22.78 -24.30 41.57
N GLN A 172 21.81 -23.41 41.85
CA GLN A 172 21.26 -23.25 43.21
C GLN A 172 20.59 -24.56 43.69
N LEU A 173 19.83 -25.22 42.82
CA LEU A 173 19.18 -26.49 43.13
C LEU A 173 20.23 -27.59 43.38
N GLU A 174 21.27 -27.66 42.53
CA GLU A 174 22.38 -28.61 42.69
C GLU A 174 23.05 -28.43 44.06
N ALA A 175 23.46 -27.20 44.41
CA ALA A 175 24.07 -26.88 45.71
C ALA A 175 23.11 -27.15 46.88
N THR A 176 21.79 -26.95 46.72
CA THR A 176 20.80 -27.27 47.73
C THR A 176 20.68 -28.79 47.94
N ARG A 177 20.74 -29.58 46.88
CA ARG A 177 20.71 -31.04 46.97
C ARG A 177 21.95 -31.59 47.67
N ASP A 178 23.16 -31.11 47.34
CA ASP A 178 24.42 -31.50 47.99
C ASP A 178 24.37 -31.23 49.51
N ARG A 179 23.85 -30.05 49.91
CA ARG A 179 23.68 -29.71 51.33
C ARG A 179 22.63 -30.57 52.05
N TYR A 180 21.58 -31.00 51.32
CA TYR A 180 20.60 -31.94 51.85
C TYR A 180 21.20 -33.33 52.09
N GLU A 181 22.02 -33.83 51.16
CA GLU A 181 22.68 -35.14 51.28
C GLU A 181 23.60 -35.21 52.48
N VAL A 182 24.25 -34.12 52.89
CA VAL A 182 25.08 -34.04 54.09
C VAL A 182 24.28 -33.69 55.38
N GLY A 183 22.95 -33.49 55.24
CA GLY A 183 22.07 -33.26 56.39
C GLY A 183 22.02 -31.84 56.92
N GLU A 184 22.53 -30.85 56.17
CA GLU A 184 22.53 -29.43 56.61
C GLU A 184 21.17 -28.71 56.47
N ILE A 185 20.34 -29.19 55.56
CA ILE A 185 19.04 -28.51 55.24
C ILE A 185 17.88 -29.52 55.16
N THR A 186 16.66 -29.00 55.08
CA THR A 186 15.44 -29.81 55.08
C THR A 186 15.02 -30.21 53.66
N ARG A 187 14.21 -31.28 53.54
CA ARG A 187 13.59 -31.68 52.26
C ARG A 187 12.68 -30.59 51.66
N THR A 188 12.10 -29.76 52.53
CA THR A 188 11.27 -28.62 52.13
C THR A 188 12.08 -27.60 51.32
N ASP A 189 13.35 -27.36 51.73
CA ASP A 189 14.24 -26.43 51.04
C ASP A 189 14.55 -26.91 49.61
N VAL A 190 14.74 -28.25 49.41
CA VAL A 190 14.95 -28.86 48.08
C VAL A 190 13.71 -28.65 47.23
N HIS A 191 12.52 -28.97 47.74
CA HIS A 191 11.28 -28.79 46.96
C HIS A 191 11.00 -27.32 46.64
N GLN A 192 11.38 -26.38 47.49
CA GLN A 192 11.30 -24.97 47.22
C GLN A 192 12.23 -24.53 46.09
N ALA A 193 13.47 -25.06 46.08
CA ALA A 193 14.41 -24.78 44.97
C ALA A 193 13.94 -25.41 43.66
N GLU A 194 13.35 -26.61 43.69
CA GLU A 194 12.75 -27.27 42.55
C GLU A 194 11.58 -26.44 41.98
N ALA A 195 10.69 -25.93 42.83
CA ALA A 195 9.58 -25.07 42.44
C ALA A 195 10.06 -23.78 41.79
N ARG A 196 11.11 -23.13 42.33
CA ARG A 196 11.69 -21.90 41.74
C ARG A 196 12.29 -22.19 40.37
N LEU A 197 13.03 -23.32 40.20
CA LEU A 197 13.58 -23.71 38.90
C LEU A 197 12.46 -23.98 37.89
N ALA A 198 11.37 -24.64 38.29
CA ALA A 198 10.23 -24.90 37.43
C ALA A 198 9.56 -23.59 36.96
N GLY A 199 9.43 -22.59 37.86
CA GLY A 199 8.98 -21.26 37.52
C GLY A 199 9.88 -20.56 36.49
N ALA A 200 11.20 -20.55 36.74
CA ALA A 200 12.15 -19.94 35.80
C ALA A 200 12.18 -20.61 34.41
N ARG A 201 11.90 -21.91 34.34
CA ARG A 201 11.74 -22.64 33.07
C ARG A 201 10.47 -22.16 32.32
N ALA A 202 9.38 -21.97 33.06
CA ALA A 202 8.16 -21.44 32.47
C ALA A 202 8.36 -20.02 31.94
N ASP A 203 9.01 -19.12 32.70
CA ASP A 203 9.35 -17.77 32.28
C ASP A 203 10.24 -17.74 31.04
N ARG A 204 11.20 -18.66 30.92
CA ARG A 204 12.04 -18.78 29.73
C ARG A 204 11.22 -19.19 28.50
N ILE A 205 10.33 -20.18 28.64
CA ILE A 205 9.47 -20.64 27.53
C ILE A 205 8.52 -19.54 27.11
N GLU A 206 7.95 -18.78 28.04
CA GLU A 206 7.13 -17.62 27.76
C GLU A 206 7.92 -16.54 26.98
N ALA A 207 9.15 -16.24 27.43
CA ALA A 207 10.00 -15.28 26.72
C ALA A 207 10.42 -15.75 25.31
N GLU A 208 10.64 -17.05 25.11
CA GLU A 208 10.88 -17.63 23.78
C GLU A 208 9.65 -17.40 22.87
N GLY A 209 8.46 -17.70 23.35
CA GLY A 209 7.20 -17.45 22.62
C GLY A 209 6.99 -15.96 22.30
N GLY A 210 7.29 -15.08 23.26
CA GLY A 210 7.23 -13.63 23.09
C GLY A 210 8.18 -13.14 21.99
N LEU A 211 9.41 -13.62 21.98
CA LEU A 211 10.39 -13.27 20.95
C LEU A 211 9.96 -13.73 19.55
N GLU A 212 9.41 -14.93 19.42
CA GLU A 212 8.91 -15.40 18.12
C GLU A 212 7.70 -14.58 17.62
N ALA A 213 6.83 -14.14 18.54
CA ALA A 213 5.72 -13.27 18.22
C ALA A 213 6.20 -11.87 17.74
N SER A 214 7.18 -11.27 18.44
CA SER A 214 7.75 -9.98 18.02
C SER A 214 8.53 -10.09 16.70
N ARG A 215 9.22 -11.19 16.44
CA ARG A 215 9.86 -11.46 15.14
C ARG A 215 8.87 -11.60 14.00
N ALA A 216 7.72 -12.25 14.24
CA ALA A 216 6.65 -12.34 13.26
C ALA A 216 6.02 -10.97 12.98
N ALA A 217 5.80 -10.14 14.00
CA ALA A 217 5.33 -8.77 13.85
C ALA A 217 6.32 -7.90 13.07
N TYR A 218 7.61 -8.03 13.36
CA TYR A 218 8.68 -7.35 12.63
C TYR A 218 8.68 -7.74 11.14
N LEU A 219 8.64 -9.04 10.83
CA LEU A 219 8.56 -9.52 9.45
C LEU A 219 7.37 -8.94 8.69
N ASN A 220 6.21 -8.85 9.36
CA ASN A 220 4.99 -8.31 8.75
C ASN A 220 5.13 -6.81 8.39
N VAL A 221 5.80 -6.02 9.22
CA VAL A 221 5.94 -4.57 9.01
C VAL A 221 7.12 -4.23 8.09
N VAL A 222 8.28 -4.86 8.34
CA VAL A 222 9.53 -4.56 7.61
C VAL A 222 9.63 -5.31 6.29
N GLY A 223 8.93 -6.46 6.16
CA GLY A 223 8.97 -7.31 4.97
C GLY A 223 10.20 -8.21 4.87
N MET A 224 11.08 -8.19 5.88
CA MET A 224 12.28 -9.03 5.98
C MET A 224 12.43 -9.59 7.41
N PRO A 225 13.00 -10.80 7.59
CA PRO A 225 13.23 -11.35 8.91
C PRO A 225 14.26 -10.50 9.69
N ALA A 226 14.05 -10.38 11.00
CA ALA A 226 15.00 -9.73 11.88
C ALA A 226 16.34 -10.52 11.92
N ALA A 227 17.46 -9.81 11.86
CA ALA A 227 18.77 -10.44 12.04
C ALA A 227 18.93 -10.94 13.48
N ARG A 228 19.80 -11.94 13.67
CA ARG A 228 20.07 -12.52 15.00
C ARG A 228 20.80 -11.56 15.94
N ASN A 229 21.47 -10.55 15.38
CA ASN A 229 22.19 -9.51 16.13
C ASN A 229 21.59 -8.15 15.76
N LEU A 230 20.85 -7.55 16.66
CA LEU A 230 20.36 -6.19 16.51
C LEU A 230 21.28 -5.23 17.28
N LYS A 231 21.62 -4.11 16.67
CA LYS A 231 22.38 -3.05 17.32
C LYS A 231 21.43 -2.14 18.09
N ALA A 232 21.79 -1.80 19.33
CA ALA A 232 21.05 -0.82 20.10
C ALA A 232 20.95 0.50 19.32
N PRO A 233 19.74 1.07 19.13
CA PRO A 233 19.60 2.33 18.41
C PRO A 233 20.09 3.50 19.27
N ASP A 234 20.60 4.53 18.60
CA ASP A 234 20.90 5.79 19.26
C ASP A 234 19.60 6.54 19.60
N LEU A 235 19.57 7.20 20.74
CA LEU A 235 18.40 7.95 21.15
C LEU A 235 18.24 9.20 20.27
N PRO A 236 17.03 9.49 19.75
CA PRO A 236 16.81 10.69 18.94
C PRO A 236 17.06 11.95 19.76
N SER A 237 17.85 12.85 19.22
CA SER A 237 18.23 14.11 19.90
C SER A 237 17.18 15.23 19.81
N ALA A 238 16.15 15.06 18.99
CA ALA A 238 15.18 16.11 18.69
C ALA A 238 13.84 15.87 19.39
N SER A 239 13.67 16.49 20.53
CA SER A 239 12.35 16.68 21.15
C SER A 239 11.99 18.17 21.13
N PRO A 240 10.73 18.58 20.86
CA PRO A 240 10.34 19.98 20.94
C PRO A 240 10.62 20.52 22.35
N ALA A 241 11.23 21.70 22.44
CA ALA A 241 11.68 22.29 23.72
C ALA A 241 10.50 22.70 24.63
N SER A 242 9.24 22.76 24.12
CA SER A 242 8.04 23.04 24.91
C SER A 242 6.78 22.52 24.20
N GLN A 243 5.74 22.25 24.98
CA GLN A 243 4.42 21.84 24.48
C GLN A 243 3.85 22.84 23.48
N GLU A 244 3.99 24.14 23.75
CA GLU A 244 3.47 25.20 22.85
C GLU A 244 4.15 25.17 21.48
N LYS A 245 5.46 24.96 21.44
CA LYS A 245 6.21 24.81 20.18
C LYS A 245 5.80 23.55 19.43
N ALA A 246 5.56 22.44 20.15
CA ALA A 246 5.09 21.19 19.56
C ALA A 246 3.71 21.37 18.93
N ILE A 247 2.76 22.04 19.61
CA ILE A 247 1.41 22.30 19.08
C ILE A 247 1.48 23.19 17.82
N LYS A 248 2.30 24.25 17.85
CA LYS A 248 2.46 25.15 16.69
C LYS A 248 3.07 24.41 15.49
N ALA A 249 4.08 23.58 15.70
CA ALA A 249 4.67 22.78 14.67
C ALA A 249 3.65 21.75 14.11
N ALA A 250 2.93 21.05 14.97
CA ALA A 250 1.91 20.08 14.57
C ALA A 250 0.77 20.72 13.75
N ALA A 251 0.37 21.95 14.09
CA ALA A 251 -0.69 22.65 13.35
C ALA A 251 -0.29 23.01 11.91
N VAL A 252 1.01 23.14 11.63
CA VAL A 252 1.52 23.51 10.30
C VAL A 252 2.03 22.30 9.52
N ASP A 253 2.74 21.39 10.20
CA ASP A 253 3.52 20.33 9.56
C ASP A 253 2.84 18.95 9.64
N ASN A 254 1.71 18.82 10.35
CA ASN A 254 1.02 17.53 10.46
C ASN A 254 0.35 17.16 9.13
N PRO A 255 0.73 16.02 8.50
CA PRO A 255 0.17 15.61 7.22
C PRO A 255 -1.34 15.42 7.24
N ALA A 256 -1.94 14.98 8.37
CA ALA A 256 -3.38 14.84 8.51
C ALA A 256 -4.11 16.19 8.45
N VAL A 257 -3.53 17.25 9.04
CA VAL A 257 -4.08 18.61 8.96
C VAL A 257 -3.96 19.15 7.53
N ILE A 258 -2.80 18.94 6.91
CA ILE A 258 -2.53 19.37 5.52
C ILE A 258 -3.49 18.68 4.55
N SER A 259 -3.70 17.35 4.68
CA SER A 259 -4.63 16.61 3.83
C SER A 259 -6.06 17.13 3.97
N ALA A 260 -6.54 17.34 5.20
CA ALA A 260 -7.88 17.87 5.47
C ALA A 260 -8.08 19.29 4.93
N GLU A 261 -7.04 20.13 4.96
CA GLU A 261 -7.10 21.48 4.39
C GLU A 261 -7.23 21.44 2.85
N PHE A 262 -6.48 20.56 2.18
CA PHE A 262 -6.60 20.39 0.74
C PHE A 262 -7.91 19.73 0.34
N ASP A 263 -8.44 18.78 1.13
CA ASP A 263 -9.79 18.24 0.92
C ASP A 263 -10.85 19.34 0.99
N ARG A 264 -10.75 20.21 1.98
CA ARG A 264 -11.67 21.37 2.10
C ARG A 264 -11.57 22.30 0.87
N LYS A 265 -10.36 22.55 0.35
CA LYS A 265 -10.15 23.34 -0.88
C LYS A 265 -10.76 22.64 -2.09
N ALA A 266 -10.53 21.33 -2.24
CA ALA A 266 -11.12 20.53 -3.33
C ALA A 266 -12.66 20.62 -3.30
N LEU A 267 -13.29 20.44 -2.14
CA LEU A 267 -14.74 20.57 -1.99
C LEU A 267 -15.24 21.98 -2.29
N SER A 268 -14.46 23.03 -1.96
CA SER A 268 -14.80 24.40 -2.34
C SER A 268 -14.75 24.61 -3.86
N ASP A 269 -13.76 24.02 -4.54
CA ASP A 269 -13.68 24.06 -6.01
C ASP A 269 -14.79 23.24 -6.67
N ASN A 270 -15.23 22.13 -6.06
CA ASN A 270 -16.40 21.36 -6.50
C ASN A 270 -17.69 22.20 -6.44
N VAL A 271 -17.86 23.01 -5.38
CA VAL A 271 -19.00 23.97 -5.31
C VAL A 271 -18.95 24.95 -6.48
N ASP A 272 -17.76 25.44 -6.85
CA ASP A 272 -17.61 26.35 -8.00
C ASP A 272 -17.89 25.62 -9.33
N GLU A 273 -17.53 24.32 -9.45
CA GLU A 273 -17.89 23.51 -10.61
C GLU A 273 -19.40 23.38 -10.75
N VAL A 274 -20.12 23.02 -9.68
CA VAL A 274 -21.58 22.90 -9.68
C VAL A 274 -22.25 24.26 -9.97
N ARG A 275 -21.74 25.37 -9.43
CA ARG A 275 -22.22 26.71 -9.78
C ARG A 275 -22.04 27.02 -11.25
N GLY A 276 -21.00 26.52 -11.88
CA GLY A 276 -20.76 26.64 -13.32
C GLY A 276 -21.84 26.00 -14.19
N GLU A 277 -22.66 25.08 -13.64
CA GLU A 277 -23.82 24.48 -14.34
C GLU A 277 -24.97 25.48 -14.56
N LEU A 278 -25.04 26.52 -13.74
CA LEU A 278 -26.01 27.60 -13.89
C LEU A 278 -25.64 28.56 -15.03
N LEU A 279 -24.41 28.48 -15.55
CA LEU A 279 -23.93 29.34 -16.64
C LEU A 279 -24.11 28.67 -18.00
N PRO A 280 -24.29 29.45 -19.10
CA PRO A 280 -24.42 28.85 -20.43
C PRO A 280 -23.17 28.11 -20.84
N SER A 281 -23.35 27.02 -21.61
CA SER A 281 -22.28 26.29 -22.25
C SER A 281 -22.26 26.50 -23.75
N LEU A 282 -21.07 26.58 -24.35
CA LEU A 282 -20.90 26.73 -25.80
C LEU A 282 -20.01 25.60 -26.30
N SER A 283 -20.52 24.84 -27.27
CA SER A 283 -19.77 23.80 -27.97
C SER A 283 -19.90 23.95 -29.47
N PHE A 284 -18.86 23.62 -30.20
CA PHE A 284 -18.86 23.47 -31.65
C PHE A 284 -18.95 21.99 -31.97
N SER A 285 -19.93 21.61 -32.80
CA SER A 285 -20.06 20.23 -33.28
C SER A 285 -20.13 20.17 -34.79
N THR A 286 -19.40 19.26 -35.40
CA THR A 286 -19.49 18.98 -36.83
C THR A 286 -19.51 17.47 -37.04
N GLY A 287 -20.24 17.00 -38.02
CA GLY A 287 -20.35 15.58 -38.26
C GLY A 287 -20.70 15.26 -39.73
N VAL A 288 -20.30 14.06 -40.13
CA VAL A 288 -20.65 13.48 -41.44
C VAL A 288 -21.33 12.15 -41.18
N SER A 289 -22.49 11.95 -41.76
CA SER A 289 -23.18 10.65 -41.70
C SER A 289 -23.59 10.16 -43.06
N ARG A 290 -23.47 8.85 -43.26
CA ARG A 290 -23.97 8.13 -44.43
C ARG A 290 -25.06 7.16 -44.01
N LYS A 291 -26.18 7.19 -44.65
CA LYS A 291 -27.32 6.29 -44.46
C LYS A 291 -27.49 5.39 -45.66
#